data_23b81c78dd9f575fc31bf1f5ac3a57b4
#
_entry.id   23b81c78dd9f575fc31bf1f5ac3a57b4
#
_cell.length_a   1.000
_cell.length_b   1.000
_cell.length_c   1.000
_cell.angle_alpha   90.00
_cell.angle_beta   90.00
_cell.angle_gamma   90.00
#
_symmetry.space_group_name_H-M   'P 1'
#
loop_
_entity.id
_entity.type
_entity.pdbx_description
1 polymer ?
#
loop_
_entity_poly.entity_id
_entity_poly.type
_entity_poly.pdbx_seq_one_letter_code
_entity_poly.pdbx_strand_id
1 'polypeptide(L)'
;MRRRAKPLPTEHAAAGLPSSAAVTDRYRTARTVWNRAAMVLRRRRRSETAGPVTEAELDRILDRYTADTVFVHVGLSDINAAFEGNPFEFVIDKLDARFESILTPAFTPSFRKDDGRVYHKQYSSPRFGKFAQLFQSVADYRTDDATNSILVRGPYRFEDCDHHDTWARDGCFGALDDDNVQYLNIGTDWLTASQLHYSECYRDLPYVRMVDYDGIIYYDETTHEEITQRTHTYQRSVTWNRAKIAEDLAEAGVLDRYNRNGLRVFAFNAREMREALTPKLAADPYYLVT
;
A
#
# COMPACT_ATOMS: atom_id res chain seq x y z
N MET A 1 59.48 -4.91 63.36
CA MET A 1 58.01 -4.74 63.27
C MET A 1 57.64 -4.31 61.87
N ARG A 2 57.17 -5.23 61.01
CA ARG A 2 56.70 -4.93 59.66
C ARG A 2 55.17 -4.87 59.69
N ARG A 3 54.61 -3.69 59.36
CA ARG A 3 53.14 -3.52 59.21
C ARG A 3 52.74 -4.05 57.84
N ARG A 4 51.80 -5.04 57.85
CA ARG A 4 51.15 -5.57 56.64
C ARG A 4 50.15 -4.53 56.15
N ALA A 5 50.23 -4.21 54.85
CA ALA A 5 49.26 -3.40 54.13
C ALA A 5 47.99 -4.24 53.86
N LYS A 6 46.81 -3.68 54.08
CA LYS A 6 45.50 -4.26 53.68
C LYS A 6 45.32 -4.12 52.18
N PRO A 7 44.78 -5.12 51.47
CA PRO A 7 44.41 -4.98 50.07
C PRO A 7 43.16 -4.10 49.90
N LEU A 8 43.15 -3.28 48.87
CA LEU A 8 42.01 -2.50 48.40
C LEU A 8 40.96 -3.43 47.76
N PRO A 9 39.65 -3.11 47.87
CA PRO A 9 38.62 -3.88 47.21
C PRO A 9 38.64 -3.58 45.68
N THR A 10 38.80 -4.62 44.91
CA THR A 10 38.62 -4.65 43.45
C THR A 10 37.16 -4.78 43.07
N GLU A 11 36.86 -4.14 41.93
CA GLU A 11 35.73 -4.41 41.05
C GLU A 11 34.38 -3.75 41.36
N HIS A 12 34.27 -2.54 40.80
CA HIS A 12 33.00 -2.09 40.25
C HIS A 12 32.72 -2.87 38.95
N ALA A 13 31.74 -3.79 39.01
CA ALA A 13 31.19 -4.41 37.83
C ALA A 13 30.60 -3.30 36.93
N ALA A 14 31.22 -3.08 35.78
CA ALA A 14 30.67 -2.25 34.73
C ALA A 14 29.40 -2.92 34.22
N ALA A 15 28.25 -2.31 34.48
CA ALA A 15 27.00 -2.73 33.88
C ALA A 15 27.15 -2.64 32.36
N GLY A 16 27.22 -3.79 31.70
CA GLY A 16 27.41 -3.86 30.27
C GLY A 16 26.28 -3.11 29.55
N LEU A 17 26.63 -2.25 28.62
CA LEU A 17 25.67 -1.63 27.71
C LEU A 17 24.93 -2.73 26.94
N PRO A 18 23.60 -2.65 26.79
CA PRO A 18 22.83 -3.66 26.07
C PRO A 18 23.36 -3.76 24.63
N SER A 19 23.46 -4.98 24.11
CA SER A 19 23.92 -5.24 22.74
C SER A 19 23.02 -4.49 21.73
N SER A 20 23.57 -4.09 20.60
CA SER A 20 22.83 -3.38 19.54
C SER A 20 21.59 -4.14 19.07
N ALA A 21 21.63 -5.49 19.12
CA ALA A 21 20.49 -6.35 18.83
C ALA A 21 19.35 -6.21 19.87
N ALA A 22 19.67 -6.13 21.18
CA ALA A 22 18.66 -5.94 22.22
C ALA A 22 18.01 -4.56 22.19
N VAL A 23 18.76 -3.53 21.78
CA VAL A 23 18.22 -2.17 21.56
C VAL A 23 17.27 -2.17 20.36
N THR A 24 17.66 -2.82 19.25
CA THR A 24 16.84 -2.92 18.03
C THR A 24 15.53 -3.68 18.30
N ASP A 25 15.57 -4.72 19.09
CA ASP A 25 14.37 -5.53 19.44
C ASP A 25 13.40 -4.78 20.36
N ARG A 26 13.91 -4.03 21.34
CA ARG A 26 13.08 -3.13 22.17
C ARG A 26 12.42 -2.03 21.36
N TYR A 27 13.10 -1.43 20.38
CA TYR A 27 12.50 -0.46 19.47
C TYR A 27 11.44 -1.09 18.56
N ARG A 28 11.66 -2.31 18.06
CA ARG A 28 10.64 -3.06 17.28
C ARG A 28 9.39 -3.34 18.11
N THR A 29 9.55 -3.79 19.34
CA THR A 29 8.42 -4.11 20.24
C THR A 29 7.65 -2.85 20.64
N ALA A 30 8.34 -1.79 21.03
CA ALA A 30 7.72 -0.50 21.36
C ALA A 30 6.97 0.10 20.15
N ARG A 31 7.53 -0.01 18.94
CA ARG A 31 6.89 0.44 17.70
C ARG A 31 5.64 -0.38 17.36
N THR A 32 5.66 -1.69 17.59
CA THR A 32 4.48 -2.56 17.35
C THR A 32 3.35 -2.22 18.34
N VAL A 33 3.67 -1.98 19.60
CA VAL A 33 2.70 -1.53 20.62
C VAL A 33 2.16 -0.14 20.31
N TRP A 34 3.02 0.80 19.91
CA TRP A 34 2.63 2.16 19.52
C TRP A 34 1.73 2.15 18.28
N ASN A 35 2.06 1.36 17.25
CA ASN A 35 1.25 1.22 16.03
C ASN A 35 -0.11 0.57 16.34
N ARG A 36 -0.17 -0.42 17.25
CA ARG A 36 -1.44 -0.98 17.73
C ARG A 36 -2.25 0.03 18.53
N ALA A 37 -1.64 0.76 19.44
CA ALA A 37 -2.29 1.82 20.21
C ALA A 37 -2.78 2.95 19.31
N ALA A 38 -1.97 3.37 18.34
CA ALA A 38 -2.35 4.37 17.34
C ALA A 38 -3.50 3.88 16.44
N MET A 39 -3.52 2.60 16.05
CA MET A 39 -4.66 2.00 15.33
C MET A 39 -5.93 1.97 16.19
N VAL A 40 -5.83 1.60 17.48
CA VAL A 40 -6.98 1.58 18.40
C VAL A 40 -7.48 3.00 18.67
N LEU A 41 -6.58 3.96 18.86
CA LEU A 41 -6.94 5.38 19.03
C LEU A 41 -7.52 5.99 17.75
N ARG A 42 -6.99 5.62 16.56
CA ARG A 42 -7.59 6.00 15.27
C ARG A 42 -8.96 5.36 15.09
N ARG A 43 -9.14 4.10 15.48
CA ARG A 43 -10.45 3.42 15.48
C ARG A 43 -11.44 4.08 16.45
N ARG A 44 -10.97 4.61 17.60
CA ARG A 44 -11.80 5.38 18.55
C ARG A 44 -12.03 6.84 18.11
N ARG A 45 -11.14 7.41 17.27
CA ARG A 45 -11.31 8.72 16.62
C ARG A 45 -12.10 8.64 15.31
N ARG A 46 -12.53 7.45 14.87
CA ARG A 46 -13.61 7.30 13.88
C ARG A 46 -14.92 7.82 14.50
N SER A 47 -15.03 9.13 14.63
CA SER A 47 -16.29 9.74 15.05
C SER A 47 -17.30 9.84 13.91
N GLU A 48 -16.92 9.48 12.68
CA GLU A 48 -17.80 9.51 11.53
C GLU A 48 -17.57 8.23 10.69
N THR A 49 -18.23 7.13 11.08
CA THR A 49 -18.56 6.08 10.13
C THR A 49 -19.50 6.67 9.09
N ALA A 50 -19.37 6.24 7.83
CA ALA A 50 -20.33 6.62 6.80
C ALA A 50 -21.76 6.34 7.31
N GLY A 51 -22.66 7.31 7.12
CA GLY A 51 -24.09 7.10 7.30
C GLY A 51 -24.72 6.61 6.00
N PRO A 52 -26.04 6.34 5.98
CA PRO A 52 -26.74 5.91 4.78
C PRO A 52 -26.53 6.89 3.61
N VAL A 53 -26.22 6.35 2.45
CA VAL A 53 -26.07 7.06 1.18
C VAL A 53 -26.98 6.37 0.15
N THR A 54 -27.59 7.12 -0.72
CA THR A 54 -28.40 6.52 -1.79
C THR A 54 -27.47 5.97 -2.90
N GLU A 55 -27.88 4.86 -3.52
CA GLU A 55 -27.12 4.31 -4.66
C GLU A 55 -26.98 5.33 -5.79
N ALA A 56 -28.04 6.11 -6.08
CA ALA A 56 -28.01 7.15 -7.09
C ALA A 56 -26.99 8.28 -6.80
N GLU A 57 -26.59 8.52 -5.56
CA GLU A 57 -25.51 9.46 -5.24
C GLU A 57 -24.14 8.89 -5.57
N LEU A 58 -23.91 7.60 -5.29
CA LEU A 58 -22.68 6.91 -5.68
C LEU A 58 -22.60 6.78 -7.21
N ASP A 59 -23.70 6.38 -7.86
CA ASP A 59 -23.79 6.25 -9.32
C ASP A 59 -23.43 7.56 -10.01
N ARG A 60 -23.99 8.71 -9.57
CA ARG A 60 -23.63 10.03 -10.12
C ARG A 60 -22.15 10.40 -9.96
N ILE A 61 -21.48 9.87 -8.95
CA ILE A 61 -20.01 10.06 -8.82
C ILE A 61 -19.29 9.16 -9.81
N LEU A 62 -19.63 7.87 -9.85
CA LEU A 62 -18.95 6.88 -10.70
C LEU A 62 -19.17 7.16 -12.20
N ASP A 63 -20.37 7.61 -12.58
CA ASP A 63 -20.71 7.95 -13.98
C ASP A 63 -19.89 9.11 -14.58
N ARG A 64 -19.09 9.80 -13.76
CA ARG A 64 -18.14 10.83 -14.23
C ARG A 64 -16.88 10.25 -14.85
N TYR A 65 -16.60 8.96 -14.59
CA TYR A 65 -15.39 8.27 -15.00
C TYR A 65 -15.73 7.24 -16.07
N THR A 66 -15.19 7.43 -17.27
CA THR A 66 -15.52 6.67 -18.47
C THR A 66 -14.34 5.88 -19.02
N ALA A 67 -13.28 5.68 -18.23
CA ALA A 67 -12.15 4.85 -18.61
C ALA A 67 -12.57 3.37 -18.70
N ASP A 68 -11.99 2.60 -19.60
CA ASP A 68 -12.25 1.17 -19.71
C ASP A 68 -11.66 0.39 -18.54
N THR A 69 -10.56 0.90 -17.95
CA THR A 69 -9.81 0.26 -16.87
C THR A 69 -9.76 1.14 -15.63
N VAL A 70 -10.04 0.54 -14.46
CA VAL A 70 -9.98 1.22 -13.17
C VAL A 70 -9.13 0.45 -12.15
N PHE A 71 -8.27 1.16 -11.40
CA PHE A 71 -7.54 0.62 -10.26
C PHE A 71 -8.21 1.07 -8.96
N VAL A 72 -8.67 0.12 -8.14
CA VAL A 72 -9.50 0.45 -6.98
C VAL A 72 -8.84 0.14 -5.64
N HIS A 73 -9.08 1.03 -4.67
CA HIS A 73 -8.88 0.78 -3.25
C HIS A 73 -10.23 0.91 -2.54
N VAL A 74 -10.71 -0.14 -1.88
CA VAL A 74 -12.05 -0.16 -1.30
C VAL A 74 -12.02 -0.41 0.21
N GLY A 75 -12.72 0.44 0.95
CA GLY A 75 -12.97 0.33 2.38
C GLY A 75 -14.35 -0.28 2.66
N LEU A 76 -14.45 -1.62 2.70
CA LEU A 76 -15.73 -2.32 2.85
C LEU A 76 -16.52 -1.95 4.11
N SER A 77 -15.87 -1.46 5.18
CA SER A 77 -16.58 -1.06 6.40
C SER A 77 -17.47 0.16 6.19
N ASP A 78 -17.02 1.13 5.37
CA ASP A 78 -17.79 2.33 5.10
C ASP A 78 -18.88 2.06 4.05
N ILE A 79 -18.61 1.13 3.11
CA ILE A 79 -19.64 0.64 2.19
C ILE A 79 -20.74 -0.07 2.96
N ASN A 80 -20.41 -0.98 3.90
CA ASN A 80 -21.38 -1.69 4.73
C ASN A 80 -22.19 -0.75 5.65
N ALA A 81 -21.65 0.39 6.00
CA ALA A 81 -22.37 1.39 6.79
C ALA A 81 -23.26 2.30 5.92
N ALA A 82 -22.89 2.49 4.66
CA ALA A 82 -23.60 3.37 3.73
C ALA A 82 -24.73 2.67 2.97
N PHE A 83 -24.61 1.38 2.69
CA PHE A 83 -25.54 0.62 1.85
C PHE A 83 -25.96 -0.68 2.51
N GLU A 84 -27.14 -1.17 2.17
CA GLU A 84 -27.67 -2.47 2.61
C GLU A 84 -27.08 -3.61 1.76
N GLY A 85 -27.06 -4.83 2.30
CA GLY A 85 -26.63 -6.03 1.62
C GLY A 85 -25.15 -6.37 1.77
N ASN A 86 -24.62 -7.19 0.86
CA ASN A 86 -23.22 -7.59 0.85
C ASN A 86 -22.34 -6.47 0.28
N PRO A 87 -21.46 -5.84 1.07
CA PRO A 87 -20.71 -4.67 0.62
C PRO A 87 -19.68 -5.02 -0.49
N PHE A 88 -19.23 -6.26 -0.58
CA PHE A 88 -18.31 -6.69 -1.63
C PHE A 88 -19.04 -6.83 -2.97
N GLU A 89 -20.14 -7.57 -3.01
CA GLU A 89 -20.98 -7.75 -4.19
C GLU A 89 -21.49 -6.40 -4.70
N PHE A 90 -21.99 -5.56 -3.81
CA PHE A 90 -22.45 -4.22 -4.14
C PHE A 90 -21.40 -3.41 -4.92
N VAL A 91 -20.14 -3.39 -4.42
CA VAL A 91 -19.08 -2.62 -5.09
C VAL A 91 -18.70 -3.27 -6.42
N ILE A 92 -18.60 -4.61 -6.49
CA ILE A 92 -18.28 -5.31 -7.73
C ILE A 92 -19.35 -5.01 -8.80
N ASP A 93 -20.63 -5.11 -8.47
CA ASP A 93 -21.73 -4.83 -9.40
C ASP A 93 -21.68 -3.39 -9.93
N LYS A 94 -21.37 -2.41 -9.05
CA LYS A 94 -21.22 -1.00 -9.45
C LYS A 94 -20.05 -0.76 -10.38
N LEU A 95 -18.93 -1.48 -10.18
CA LEU A 95 -17.73 -1.36 -11.00
C LEU A 95 -17.88 -2.13 -12.33
N ASP A 96 -18.36 -3.39 -12.30
CA ASP A 96 -18.60 -4.21 -13.51
C ASP A 96 -19.58 -3.53 -14.49
N ALA A 97 -20.53 -2.74 -13.98
CA ALA A 97 -21.48 -2.00 -14.82
C ALA A 97 -20.83 -0.83 -15.61
N ARG A 98 -19.58 -0.43 -15.30
CA ARG A 98 -18.95 0.78 -15.83
C ARG A 98 -17.58 0.57 -16.46
N PHE A 99 -16.84 -0.41 -15.98
CA PHE A 99 -15.45 -0.64 -16.37
C PHE A 99 -15.29 -2.03 -16.97
N GLU A 100 -14.56 -2.14 -18.06
CA GLU A 100 -14.22 -3.42 -18.67
C GLU A 100 -13.22 -4.21 -17.82
N SER A 101 -12.32 -3.47 -17.14
CA SER A 101 -11.31 -4.07 -16.27
C SER A 101 -11.24 -3.36 -14.92
N ILE A 102 -11.27 -4.17 -13.86
CA ILE A 102 -11.11 -3.73 -12.48
C ILE A 102 -9.81 -4.30 -11.91
N LEU A 103 -8.93 -3.44 -11.46
CA LEU A 103 -7.65 -3.76 -10.85
C LEU A 103 -7.66 -3.45 -9.36
N THR A 104 -6.98 -4.27 -8.54
CA THR A 104 -6.79 -3.96 -7.12
C THR A 104 -5.44 -4.47 -6.62
N PRO A 105 -4.79 -3.77 -5.63
CA PRO A 105 -3.52 -4.22 -5.10
C PRO A 105 -3.69 -5.52 -4.30
N ALA A 106 -2.84 -6.50 -4.57
CA ALA A 106 -2.83 -7.80 -3.88
C ALA A 106 -1.49 -8.07 -3.17
N PHE A 107 -0.99 -7.07 -2.45
CA PHE A 107 0.34 -7.07 -1.85
C PHE A 107 0.56 -8.21 -0.85
N THR A 108 1.68 -8.91 -1.02
CA THR A 108 2.13 -10.06 -0.20
C THR A 108 3.47 -9.77 0.50
N PRO A 109 3.51 -8.86 1.48
CA PRO A 109 4.76 -8.47 2.15
C PRO A 109 5.43 -9.62 2.94
N SER A 110 4.77 -10.78 3.05
CA SER A 110 5.35 -12.01 3.62
C SER A 110 6.55 -12.50 2.81
N PHE A 111 6.59 -12.28 1.49
CA PHE A 111 7.73 -12.63 0.64
C PHE A 111 9.03 -11.91 1.04
N ARG A 112 8.94 -10.73 1.67
CA ARG A 112 10.10 -9.97 2.17
C ARG A 112 10.72 -10.54 3.45
N LYS A 113 10.11 -11.57 4.06
CA LYS A 113 10.58 -12.20 5.29
C LYS A 113 11.56 -13.32 4.95
N ASP A 114 12.47 -13.63 5.86
CA ASP A 114 13.48 -14.68 5.66
C ASP A 114 12.92 -16.11 5.69
N ASP A 115 11.66 -16.29 6.06
CA ASP A 115 10.98 -17.60 6.17
C ASP A 115 10.49 -18.07 4.79
N GLY A 116 11.39 -18.63 3.97
CA GLY A 116 11.07 -19.41 2.80
C GLY A 116 10.71 -18.64 1.54
N ARG A 117 10.51 -17.33 1.56
CA ARG A 117 10.30 -16.45 0.40
C ARG A 117 9.59 -17.13 -0.77
N VAL A 118 8.38 -17.63 -0.50
CA VAL A 118 7.55 -18.29 -1.47
C VAL A 118 6.34 -17.42 -1.79
N TYR A 119 6.11 -17.19 -3.07
CA TYR A 119 4.90 -16.60 -3.59
C TYR A 119 4.16 -17.60 -4.46
N HIS A 120 2.93 -17.88 -4.13
CA HIS A 120 2.05 -18.70 -4.92
C HIS A 120 0.97 -17.82 -5.55
N LYS A 121 0.99 -17.73 -6.89
CA LYS A 121 0.13 -16.83 -7.65
C LYS A 121 -1.37 -16.99 -7.30
N GLN A 122 -1.83 -18.22 -7.10
CA GLN A 122 -3.22 -18.54 -6.76
C GLN A 122 -3.53 -18.42 -5.26
N TYR A 123 -2.60 -18.85 -4.37
CA TYR A 123 -2.92 -19.06 -2.95
C TYR A 123 -2.34 -17.99 -2.02
N SER A 124 -1.32 -17.23 -2.43
CA SER A 124 -0.79 -16.16 -1.58
C SER A 124 -1.83 -15.08 -1.36
N SER A 125 -2.35 -15.01 -0.12
CA SER A 125 -3.43 -14.08 0.23
C SER A 125 -2.94 -12.63 0.32
N PRO A 126 -3.66 -11.67 -0.28
CA PRO A 126 -3.39 -10.24 -0.12
C PRO A 126 -3.41 -9.83 1.35
N ARG A 127 -2.43 -9.02 1.77
CA ARG A 127 -2.27 -8.61 3.16
C ARG A 127 -3.09 -7.39 3.54
N PHE A 128 -3.33 -6.47 2.60
CA PHE A 128 -3.93 -5.18 2.88
C PHE A 128 -5.36 -5.09 2.34
N GLY A 129 -6.30 -5.01 3.26
CA GLY A 129 -7.72 -4.82 2.97
C GLY A 129 -8.51 -6.11 2.72
N LYS A 130 -9.73 -6.17 3.28
CA LYS A 130 -10.63 -7.31 3.11
C LYS A 130 -11.16 -7.40 1.67
N PHE A 131 -11.30 -6.26 0.99
CA PHE A 131 -11.72 -6.23 -0.41
C PHE A 131 -10.78 -7.03 -1.32
N ALA A 132 -9.47 -6.78 -1.27
CA ALA A 132 -8.50 -7.50 -2.08
C ALA A 132 -8.48 -9.01 -1.81
N GLN A 133 -8.70 -9.43 -0.55
CA GLN A 133 -8.80 -10.85 -0.19
C GLN A 133 -10.02 -11.53 -0.82
N LEU A 134 -11.17 -10.84 -0.85
CA LEU A 134 -12.39 -11.36 -1.49
C LEU A 134 -12.27 -11.28 -3.03
N PHE A 135 -11.67 -10.22 -3.54
CA PHE A 135 -11.47 -10.01 -4.97
C PHE A 135 -10.61 -11.10 -5.61
N GLN A 136 -9.69 -11.73 -4.86
CA GLN A 136 -8.88 -12.86 -5.34
C GLN A 136 -9.73 -14.01 -5.87
N SER A 137 -10.93 -14.24 -5.34
CA SER A 137 -11.82 -15.33 -5.79
C SER A 137 -12.59 -15.04 -7.08
N VAL A 138 -12.62 -13.77 -7.51
CA VAL A 138 -13.33 -13.33 -8.72
C VAL A 138 -12.41 -12.70 -9.77
N ALA A 139 -11.10 -12.67 -9.49
CA ALA A 139 -10.08 -12.17 -10.41
C ALA A 139 -9.76 -13.19 -11.49
N ASP A 140 -9.57 -12.72 -12.72
CA ASP A 140 -9.21 -13.53 -13.89
C ASP A 140 -7.69 -13.66 -14.04
N TYR A 141 -6.95 -12.71 -13.48
CA TYR A 141 -5.51 -12.62 -13.64
C TYR A 141 -4.85 -12.01 -12.39
N ARG A 142 -3.60 -12.36 -12.16
CA ARG A 142 -2.74 -11.77 -11.13
C ARG A 142 -1.33 -11.63 -11.68
N THR A 143 -0.68 -10.49 -11.45
CA THR A 143 0.71 -10.29 -11.85
C THR A 143 1.68 -11.19 -11.09
N ASP A 144 2.86 -11.41 -11.65
CA ASP A 144 3.90 -12.27 -11.08
C ASP A 144 4.80 -11.55 -10.06
N ASP A 145 4.49 -10.29 -9.71
CA ASP A 145 5.17 -9.58 -8.63
C ASP A 145 4.89 -10.25 -7.28
N ALA A 146 5.92 -10.85 -6.69
CA ALA A 146 5.81 -11.61 -5.45
C ALA A 146 5.57 -10.75 -4.20
N THR A 147 5.76 -9.44 -4.28
CA THR A 147 5.60 -8.49 -3.17
C THR A 147 4.41 -7.56 -3.32
N ASN A 148 4.19 -7.05 -4.52
CA ASN A 148 3.23 -5.99 -4.80
C ASN A 148 2.32 -6.34 -6.00
N SER A 149 1.92 -7.61 -6.10
CA SER A 149 1.05 -8.08 -7.18
C SER A 149 -0.26 -7.30 -7.29
N ILE A 150 -0.81 -7.31 -8.49
CA ILE A 150 -2.08 -6.70 -8.85
C ILE A 150 -3.04 -7.80 -9.30
N LEU A 151 -4.24 -7.82 -8.75
CA LEU A 151 -5.34 -8.66 -9.22
C LEU A 151 -6.13 -7.89 -10.27
N VAL A 152 -6.56 -8.59 -11.30
CA VAL A 152 -7.34 -8.06 -12.43
C VAL A 152 -8.59 -8.92 -12.62
N ARG A 153 -9.73 -8.25 -12.77
CA ARG A 153 -10.96 -8.79 -13.29
C ARG A 153 -11.26 -8.09 -14.61
N GLY A 154 -11.47 -8.82 -15.68
CA GLY A 154 -11.62 -8.30 -17.04
C GLY A 154 -10.39 -8.52 -17.93
N PRO A 155 -10.37 -7.93 -19.15
CA PRO A 155 -9.38 -8.23 -20.18
C PRO A 155 -7.99 -7.58 -20.00
N TYR A 156 -7.82 -6.60 -19.13
CA TYR A 156 -6.51 -5.94 -18.97
C TYR A 156 -5.41 -6.92 -18.57
N ARG A 157 -4.24 -6.82 -19.20
CA ARG A 157 -3.07 -7.69 -18.93
C ARG A 157 -1.79 -6.86 -18.86
N PHE A 158 -0.83 -7.38 -18.11
CA PHE A 158 0.51 -6.84 -17.92
C PHE A 158 1.52 -7.70 -18.70
N GLU A 159 1.44 -7.71 -20.04
CA GLU A 159 2.22 -8.62 -20.89
C GLU A 159 3.62 -8.09 -21.19
N ASP A 160 3.79 -6.77 -21.27
CA ASP A 160 5.01 -6.11 -21.71
C ASP A 160 5.72 -5.35 -20.56
N CYS A 161 5.55 -5.76 -19.30
CA CYS A 161 6.21 -5.12 -18.17
C CYS A 161 7.08 -6.09 -17.36
N ASP A 162 8.11 -5.57 -16.68
CA ASP A 162 8.91 -6.33 -15.73
C ASP A 162 8.12 -6.56 -14.43
N HIS A 163 7.68 -7.79 -14.22
CA HIS A 163 6.97 -8.20 -13.00
C HIS A 163 7.88 -8.27 -11.77
N HIS A 164 9.20 -8.39 -11.97
CA HIS A 164 10.14 -8.63 -10.89
C HIS A 164 10.87 -7.37 -10.41
N ASP A 165 10.68 -6.23 -11.07
CA ASP A 165 11.03 -4.91 -10.53
C ASP A 165 9.75 -4.06 -10.34
N THR A 166 9.17 -4.16 -9.15
CA THR A 166 7.84 -3.60 -8.81
C THR A 166 7.65 -2.16 -9.26
N TRP A 167 8.68 -1.32 -9.08
CA TRP A 167 8.57 0.13 -9.24
C TRP A 167 9.43 0.67 -10.38
N ALA A 168 9.95 -0.20 -11.24
CA ALA A 168 10.66 0.21 -12.44
C ALA A 168 9.72 0.94 -13.41
N ARG A 169 10.29 1.71 -14.32
CA ARG A 169 9.52 2.41 -15.36
C ARG A 169 8.82 1.45 -16.31
N ASP A 170 9.48 0.35 -16.59
CA ASP A 170 8.97 -0.79 -17.37
C ASP A 170 8.31 -1.87 -16.49
N GLY A 171 8.13 -1.62 -15.20
CA GLY A 171 7.39 -2.49 -14.28
C GLY A 171 5.87 -2.30 -14.38
N CYS A 172 5.11 -3.13 -13.65
CA CYS A 172 3.64 -3.09 -13.74
C CYS A 172 3.04 -1.74 -13.30
N PHE A 173 3.62 -1.04 -12.31
CA PHE A 173 3.15 0.30 -11.93
C PHE A 173 3.57 1.38 -12.92
N GLY A 174 4.66 1.17 -13.68
CA GLY A 174 5.03 1.97 -14.81
C GLY A 174 4.04 1.84 -15.96
N ALA A 175 3.60 0.62 -16.28
CA ALA A 175 2.56 0.37 -17.28
C ALA A 175 1.24 1.09 -16.92
N LEU A 176 0.82 1.06 -15.64
CA LEU A 176 -0.35 1.83 -15.17
C LEU A 176 -0.17 3.34 -15.34
N ASP A 177 1.05 3.85 -15.18
CA ASP A 177 1.39 5.25 -15.43
C ASP A 177 1.33 5.60 -16.92
N ASP A 178 1.90 4.73 -17.77
CA ASP A 178 1.94 4.92 -19.22
C ASP A 178 0.54 4.86 -19.85
N ASP A 179 -0.35 4.04 -19.33
CA ASP A 179 -1.75 3.97 -19.73
C ASP A 179 -2.61 5.08 -19.08
N ASN A 180 -2.04 5.84 -18.15
CA ASN A 180 -2.75 6.84 -17.36
C ASN A 180 -4.01 6.30 -16.69
N VAL A 181 -3.93 5.09 -16.12
CA VAL A 181 -5.06 4.34 -15.57
C VAL A 181 -5.81 5.17 -14.52
N GLN A 182 -7.14 5.12 -14.58
CA GLN A 182 -8.03 5.74 -13.61
C GLN A 182 -7.94 5.03 -12.26
N TYR A 183 -7.69 5.76 -11.17
CA TYR A 183 -7.75 5.27 -9.81
C TYR A 183 -9.02 5.74 -9.10
N LEU A 184 -9.67 4.82 -8.38
CA LEU A 184 -10.80 5.12 -7.51
C LEU A 184 -10.55 4.57 -6.09
N ASN A 185 -10.73 5.42 -5.10
CA ASN A 185 -10.82 5.01 -3.71
C ASN A 185 -12.28 5.15 -3.27
N ILE A 186 -12.90 4.08 -2.78
CA ILE A 186 -14.30 4.08 -2.36
C ILE A 186 -14.39 3.63 -0.91
N GLY A 187 -14.90 4.48 -0.02
CA GLY A 187 -15.03 4.17 1.41
C GLY A 187 -13.70 4.08 2.16
N THR A 188 -12.65 4.72 1.66
CA THR A 188 -11.37 4.80 2.36
C THR A 188 -11.28 6.06 3.22
N ASP A 189 -10.64 5.96 4.41
CA ASP A 189 -10.54 7.11 5.34
C ASP A 189 -9.70 8.27 4.78
N TRP A 190 -8.82 7.98 3.84
CA TRP A 190 -7.87 8.92 3.21
C TRP A 190 -7.51 8.47 1.81
N LEU A 191 -6.88 9.35 1.06
CA LEU A 191 -6.28 9.01 -0.22
C LEU A 191 -5.31 7.84 -0.06
N THR A 192 -5.63 6.71 -0.68
CA THR A 192 -4.79 5.51 -0.76
C THR A 192 -4.37 5.33 -2.21
N ALA A 193 -3.08 5.39 -2.48
CA ALA A 193 -2.58 5.29 -3.83
C ALA A 193 -1.25 4.53 -3.87
N SER A 194 -1.26 3.36 -4.49
CA SER A 194 -0.03 2.61 -4.77
C SER A 194 0.90 3.40 -5.69
N GLN A 195 0.34 4.22 -6.58
CA GLN A 195 1.07 5.09 -7.50
C GLN A 195 1.96 6.14 -6.80
N LEU A 196 1.69 6.46 -5.52
CA LEU A 196 2.60 7.29 -4.73
C LEU A 196 3.97 6.60 -4.53
N HIS A 197 3.99 5.27 -4.33
CA HIS A 197 5.24 4.51 -4.22
C HIS A 197 6.01 4.48 -5.55
N TYR A 198 5.29 4.37 -6.68
CA TYR A 198 5.91 4.52 -8.00
C TYR A 198 6.54 5.91 -8.16
N SER A 199 5.83 6.97 -7.77
CA SER A 199 6.36 8.34 -7.81
C SER A 199 7.60 8.54 -6.94
N GLU A 200 7.68 7.87 -5.76
CA GLU A 200 8.87 7.86 -4.88
C GLU A 200 10.08 7.22 -5.57
N CYS A 201 9.88 6.04 -6.16
CA CYS A 201 10.95 5.29 -6.83
C CYS A 201 11.37 5.94 -8.15
N TYR A 202 10.42 6.50 -8.91
CA TYR A 202 10.67 7.25 -10.14
C TYR A 202 11.62 8.44 -9.94
N ARG A 203 11.64 9.03 -8.74
CA ARG A 203 12.47 10.20 -8.37
C ARG A 203 13.72 9.87 -7.58
N ASP A 204 13.95 8.61 -7.24
CA ASP A 204 15.10 8.15 -6.43
C ASP A 204 15.26 8.96 -5.14
N LEU A 205 14.21 8.96 -4.31
CA LEU A 205 14.15 9.81 -3.12
C LEU A 205 15.06 9.30 -2.00
N PRO A 206 15.71 10.19 -1.20
CA PRO A 206 16.79 9.83 -0.27
C PRO A 206 16.37 8.94 0.91
N TYR A 207 15.07 8.80 1.18
CA TYR A 207 14.55 7.93 2.24
C TYR A 207 14.06 6.57 1.71
N VAL A 208 14.07 6.36 0.39
CA VAL A 208 13.73 5.12 -0.29
C VAL A 208 14.99 4.33 -0.60
N ARG A 209 14.95 3.02 -0.48
CA ARG A 209 16.01 2.11 -0.91
C ARG A 209 15.40 0.94 -1.64
N MET A 210 15.89 0.64 -2.82
CA MET A 210 15.57 -0.59 -3.55
C MET A 210 16.28 -1.78 -2.90
N VAL A 211 15.59 -2.91 -2.81
CA VAL A 211 16.07 -4.16 -2.20
C VAL A 211 15.63 -5.34 -3.03
N ASP A 212 16.57 -6.23 -3.27
CA ASP A 212 16.36 -7.50 -3.98
C ASP A 212 16.05 -8.62 -2.97
N TYR A 213 15.09 -9.47 -3.31
CA TYR A 213 14.65 -10.61 -2.51
C TYR A 213 14.63 -11.85 -3.40
N ASP A 214 15.58 -12.76 -3.20
CA ASP A 214 15.58 -14.06 -3.89
C ASP A 214 14.51 -14.96 -3.27
N GLY A 215 13.81 -15.70 -4.10
CA GLY A 215 12.76 -16.61 -3.65
C GLY A 215 12.17 -17.43 -4.78
N ILE A 216 11.02 -18.03 -4.56
CA ILE A 216 10.36 -18.93 -5.51
C ILE A 216 8.95 -18.41 -5.79
N ILE A 217 8.59 -18.33 -7.07
CA ILE A 217 7.22 -18.15 -7.53
C ILE A 217 6.64 -19.48 -7.98
N TYR A 218 5.42 -19.79 -7.52
CA TYR A 218 4.58 -20.87 -8.04
C TYR A 218 3.47 -20.27 -8.88
N TYR A 219 3.45 -20.58 -10.16
CA TYR A 219 2.39 -20.19 -11.09
C TYR A 219 1.14 -21.04 -10.87
N ASP A 220 1.37 -22.34 -10.62
CA ASP A 220 0.37 -23.35 -10.28
C ASP A 220 0.96 -24.41 -9.31
N GLU A 221 0.30 -25.55 -9.12
CA GLU A 221 0.77 -26.63 -8.21
C GLU A 221 2.05 -27.33 -8.69
N THR A 222 2.40 -27.22 -9.98
CA THR A 222 3.48 -27.96 -10.63
C THR A 222 4.57 -27.08 -11.22
N THR A 223 4.20 -25.87 -11.61
CA THR A 223 5.09 -24.94 -12.32
C THR A 223 5.60 -23.86 -11.36
N HIS A 224 6.91 -23.80 -11.21
CA HIS A 224 7.57 -22.80 -10.37
C HIS A 224 8.94 -22.40 -10.96
N GLU A 225 9.45 -21.26 -10.53
CA GLU A 225 10.80 -20.81 -10.84
C GLU A 225 11.43 -20.04 -9.67
N GLU A 226 12.77 -19.99 -9.65
CA GLU A 226 13.52 -19.10 -8.77
C GLU A 226 13.53 -17.70 -9.38
N ILE A 227 13.22 -16.70 -8.56
CA ILE A 227 13.14 -15.30 -8.98
C ILE A 227 13.95 -14.41 -8.04
N THR A 228 14.37 -13.26 -8.54
CA THR A 228 14.84 -12.13 -7.73
C THR A 228 13.81 -11.01 -7.85
N GLN A 229 13.01 -10.81 -6.81
CA GLN A 229 12.02 -9.74 -6.75
C GLN A 229 12.63 -8.47 -6.19
N ARG A 230 12.66 -7.42 -6.98
CA ARG A 230 13.11 -6.08 -6.59
C ARG A 230 11.93 -5.22 -6.17
N THR A 231 12.06 -4.57 -5.01
CA THR A 231 11.06 -3.62 -4.53
C THR A 231 11.68 -2.63 -3.53
N HIS A 232 10.94 -1.60 -3.14
CA HIS A 232 11.46 -0.59 -2.23
C HIS A 232 11.26 -0.94 -0.75
N THR A 233 12.11 -0.36 0.09
CA THR A 233 11.92 -0.23 1.53
C THR A 233 12.32 1.18 1.98
N TYR A 234 11.87 1.58 3.16
CA TYR A 234 12.26 2.86 3.73
C TYR A 234 13.50 2.71 4.61
N GLN A 235 14.48 3.59 4.41
CA GLN A 235 15.71 3.63 5.22
C GLN A 235 15.43 3.99 6.68
N ARG A 236 14.32 4.68 6.94
CA ARG A 236 13.83 5.08 8.26
C ARG A 236 12.32 4.96 8.36
N SER A 237 11.78 5.07 9.57
CA SER A 237 10.33 5.24 9.73
C SER A 237 9.89 6.56 9.12
N VAL A 238 8.91 6.50 8.26
CA VAL A 238 8.28 7.66 7.65
C VAL A 238 6.79 7.70 8.01
N THR A 239 6.25 8.89 8.10
CA THR A 239 4.81 9.13 8.21
C THR A 239 4.38 9.92 6.98
N TRP A 240 3.34 9.44 6.29
CA TRP A 240 2.85 10.09 5.08
C TRP A 240 2.07 11.37 5.40
N ASN A 241 2.35 12.44 4.66
CA ASN A 241 1.63 13.71 4.70
C ASN A 241 0.30 13.66 3.93
N ARG A 242 -0.52 12.60 4.16
CA ARG A 242 -1.69 12.25 3.35
C ARG A 242 -2.68 13.40 3.17
N ALA A 243 -2.93 14.20 4.21
CA ALA A 243 -3.84 15.34 4.14
C ALA A 243 -3.31 16.41 3.19
N LYS A 244 -2.02 16.80 3.37
CA LYS A 244 -1.36 17.79 2.51
C LYS A 244 -1.30 17.33 1.05
N ILE A 245 -0.94 16.06 0.80
CA ILE A 245 -0.88 15.49 -0.55
C ILE A 245 -2.26 15.57 -1.22
N ALA A 246 -3.32 15.16 -0.51
CA ALA A 246 -4.68 15.19 -1.04
C ALA A 246 -5.21 16.61 -1.27
N GLU A 247 -4.82 17.57 -0.43
CA GLU A 247 -5.16 18.98 -0.61
C GLU A 247 -4.47 19.57 -1.83
N ASP A 248 -3.14 19.43 -1.91
CA ASP A 248 -2.34 19.97 -3.00
C ASP A 248 -2.70 19.38 -4.37
N LEU A 249 -3.04 18.07 -4.44
CA LEU A 249 -3.49 17.41 -5.67
C LEU A 249 -4.89 17.89 -6.08
N ALA A 250 -5.78 18.14 -5.11
CA ALA A 250 -7.12 18.68 -5.40
C ALA A 250 -7.05 20.14 -5.87
N GLU A 251 -6.20 20.97 -5.26
CA GLU A 251 -5.95 22.35 -5.70
C GLU A 251 -5.35 22.41 -7.13
N ALA A 252 -4.54 21.41 -7.46
CA ALA A 252 -3.99 21.26 -8.81
C ALA A 252 -5.01 20.72 -9.83
N GLY A 253 -6.23 20.36 -9.42
CA GLY A 253 -7.27 19.78 -10.27
C GLY A 253 -7.01 18.34 -10.70
N VAL A 254 -6.07 17.64 -10.05
CA VAL A 254 -5.67 16.25 -10.35
C VAL A 254 -6.43 15.24 -9.52
N LEU A 255 -6.92 15.64 -8.33
CA LEU A 255 -7.64 14.78 -7.42
C LEU A 255 -9.08 15.28 -7.22
N ASP A 256 -10.04 14.49 -7.65
CA ASP A 256 -11.42 14.67 -7.26
C ASP A 256 -11.68 14.08 -5.86
N ARG A 257 -12.42 14.84 -5.03
CA ARG A 257 -12.78 14.43 -3.67
C ARG A 257 -14.27 14.58 -3.44
N TYR A 258 -14.91 13.50 -3.03
CA TYR A 258 -16.31 13.49 -2.65
C TYR A 258 -16.47 13.02 -1.22
N ASN A 259 -17.43 13.60 -0.52
CA ASN A 259 -17.90 13.13 0.78
C ASN A 259 -19.43 13.18 0.76
N ARG A 260 -20.06 12.02 0.93
CA ARG A 260 -21.51 11.88 1.02
C ARG A 260 -21.85 11.18 2.33
N ASN A 261 -22.34 11.95 3.29
CA ASN A 261 -22.67 11.46 4.63
C ASN A 261 -21.54 10.60 5.26
N GLY A 262 -20.28 11.02 5.13
CA GLY A 262 -19.10 10.31 5.62
C GLY A 262 -18.51 9.27 4.65
N LEU A 263 -19.24 8.79 3.65
CA LEU A 263 -18.68 7.98 2.58
C LEU A 263 -17.77 8.85 1.70
N ARG A 264 -16.50 8.53 1.67
CA ARG A 264 -15.49 9.25 0.89
C ARG A 264 -15.18 8.51 -0.40
N VAL A 265 -15.08 9.28 -1.47
CA VAL A 265 -14.59 8.79 -2.76
C VAL A 265 -13.49 9.74 -3.23
N PHE A 266 -12.36 9.17 -3.69
CA PHE A 266 -11.26 9.91 -4.31
C PHE A 266 -11.04 9.33 -5.70
N ALA A 267 -10.79 10.20 -6.68
CA ALA A 267 -10.51 9.79 -8.04
C ALA A 267 -9.36 10.60 -8.62
N PHE A 268 -8.46 9.94 -9.36
CA PHE A 268 -7.31 10.54 -10.01
C PHE A 268 -6.79 9.60 -11.10
N ASN A 269 -5.98 10.11 -12.02
CA ASN A 269 -5.28 9.32 -13.02
C ASN A 269 -3.81 9.13 -12.64
N ALA A 270 -3.24 7.97 -12.97
CA ALA A 270 -1.91 7.55 -12.55
C ALA A 270 -0.82 8.54 -12.94
N ARG A 271 -0.71 8.83 -14.24
CA ARG A 271 0.30 9.74 -14.81
C ARG A 271 0.12 11.17 -14.33
N GLU A 272 -1.11 11.68 -14.34
CA GLU A 272 -1.42 13.05 -13.91
C GLU A 272 -1.00 13.29 -12.47
N MET A 273 -1.25 12.32 -11.58
CA MET A 273 -0.80 12.41 -10.19
C MET A 273 0.74 12.46 -10.09
N ARG A 274 1.46 11.58 -10.80
CA ARG A 274 2.94 11.58 -10.80
C ARG A 274 3.47 12.90 -11.35
N GLU A 275 2.92 13.43 -12.43
CA GLU A 275 3.34 14.70 -13.04
C GLU A 275 3.12 15.88 -12.09
N ALA A 276 1.99 15.94 -11.40
CA ALA A 276 1.72 16.98 -10.40
C ALA A 276 2.66 16.90 -9.18
N LEU A 277 3.09 15.69 -8.79
CA LEU A 277 4.02 15.48 -7.68
C LEU A 277 5.49 15.75 -8.07
N THR A 278 5.86 15.53 -9.32
CA THR A 278 7.25 15.64 -9.81
C THR A 278 7.93 16.98 -9.44
N PRO A 279 7.34 18.16 -9.70
CA PRO A 279 7.97 19.43 -9.33
C PRO A 279 8.04 19.63 -7.81
N LYS A 280 7.07 19.12 -7.05
CA LYS A 280 7.06 19.20 -5.59
C LYS A 280 8.19 18.36 -4.98
N LEU A 281 8.40 17.14 -5.48
CA LEU A 281 9.49 16.25 -5.08
C LEU A 281 10.88 16.75 -5.53
N ALA A 282 10.95 17.48 -6.63
CA ALA A 282 12.19 18.14 -7.06
C ALA A 282 12.58 19.31 -6.13
N ALA A 283 11.58 20.04 -5.63
CA ALA A 283 11.79 21.15 -4.69
C ALA A 283 12.06 20.67 -3.25
N ASP A 284 11.35 19.63 -2.82
CA ASP A 284 11.50 19.01 -1.50
C ASP A 284 11.42 17.49 -1.61
N PRO A 285 12.56 16.78 -1.55
CA PRO A 285 12.57 15.30 -1.61
C PRO A 285 11.81 14.61 -0.48
N TYR A 286 11.46 15.30 0.61
CA TYR A 286 10.67 14.77 1.72
C TYR A 286 9.20 15.21 1.70
N TYR A 287 8.74 15.88 0.64
CA TYR A 287 7.38 16.40 0.51
C TYR A 287 6.27 15.40 0.87
N LEU A 288 6.43 14.12 0.50
CA LEU A 288 5.43 13.07 0.76
C LEU A 288 5.41 12.58 2.21
N VAL A 289 6.47 12.85 3.00
CA VAL A 289 6.71 12.22 4.31
C VAL A 289 7.21 13.20 5.36
N THR A 290 7.08 12.80 6.64
CA THR A 290 7.66 13.47 7.81
C THR A 290 8.45 12.49 8.67
#